data_46051e0b83d8c6a90e98e55f6ea35c81
#
_entry.id   46051e0b83d8c6a90e98e55f6ea35c81
#
_cell.length_a   1.000
_cell.length_b   1.000
_cell.length_c   1.000
_cell.angle_alpha   90.00
_cell.angle_beta   90.00
_cell.angle_gamma   90.00
#
_symmetry.space_group_name_H-M   'P 1'
#
loop_
_entity.id
_entity.type
_entity.pdbx_description
1 polymer ?
#
loop_
_entity_poly.entity_id
_entity_poly.type
_entity_poly.pdbx_seq_one_letter_code
_entity_poly.pdbx_strand_id
1 'polypeptide(L)'
;KTAAALKKHSDAGLLYISVLTDPTTGGVTASFAMLGDIILAEPGALIGFAGARVIEQTIGQKLPEGFQRAEFQLEHGFVDAIVERKDLKKRLYEILRMHKVSGYAKFDPATEVDGRPTELMRERAYNTKEKSAWEKVKMARKVDRLSAEDYINSIFTKFIEFHGDRYYRDDPAIVGGIAYLDGQPVTVIGIQKGKDMKDCMRHNYGMPSPEGYRKAIRLMKQAEKFHRPVITFVNTAGAFCGMEAEEGGQGEAIARNLYEMSGLKVPVITFMIGEGGSGGALALAVGNEVCMMENATYSVLSPEGFASILWKDGKRAKEAAEVMKITAKDLLELGIIEKIIPEYGGADDEALSSIAVYMHKCIREFLESYEGKSGEEIAKARYERFRKF
;
A
#
# COMPACT_ATOMS: atom_id res chain seq x y z
N LYS A 1 10.38 18.79 -27.56
CA LYS A 1 11.57 19.26 -26.81
C LYS A 1 11.35 19.14 -25.30
N THR A 2 10.23 19.66 -24.75
CA THR A 2 9.94 19.64 -23.30
C THR A 2 9.91 18.23 -22.73
N ALA A 3 9.16 17.30 -23.34
CA ALA A 3 9.09 15.90 -22.88
C ALA A 3 10.49 15.22 -22.90
N ALA A 4 11.33 15.50 -23.90
CA ALA A 4 12.68 14.97 -23.96
C ALA A 4 13.59 15.54 -22.85
N ALA A 5 13.40 16.82 -22.49
CA ALA A 5 14.12 17.43 -21.37
C ALA A 5 13.67 16.84 -20.03
N LEU A 6 12.36 16.63 -19.85
CA LEU A 6 11.80 15.96 -18.67
C LEU A 6 12.26 14.51 -18.55
N LYS A 7 12.43 13.79 -19.67
CA LYS A 7 13.05 12.45 -19.63
C LYS A 7 14.45 12.48 -19.04
N LYS A 8 15.31 13.39 -19.51
CA LYS A 8 16.66 13.58 -18.95
C LYS A 8 16.63 13.98 -17.47
N HIS A 9 15.71 14.87 -17.10
CA HIS A 9 15.50 15.28 -15.72
C HIS A 9 15.12 14.08 -14.83
N SER A 10 14.19 13.25 -15.30
CA SER A 10 13.75 12.04 -14.60
C SER A 10 14.89 11.01 -14.49
N ASP A 11 15.68 10.80 -15.55
CA ASP A 11 16.83 9.87 -15.54
C ASP A 11 17.94 10.30 -14.59
N ALA A 12 18.02 11.61 -14.31
CA ALA A 12 18.91 12.16 -13.29
C ALA A 12 18.37 12.02 -11.84
N GLY A 13 17.24 11.32 -11.63
CA GLY A 13 16.63 11.13 -10.31
C GLY A 13 15.96 12.38 -9.75
N LEU A 14 15.71 13.40 -10.58
CA LEU A 14 15.17 14.68 -10.13
C LEU A 14 13.64 14.66 -10.11
N LEU A 15 13.07 15.33 -9.10
CA LEU A 15 11.62 15.42 -8.89
C LEU A 15 10.97 16.40 -9.86
N TYR A 16 9.91 15.98 -10.52
CA TYR A 16 9.00 16.82 -11.29
C TYR A 16 7.60 16.84 -10.68
N ILE A 17 7.16 17.99 -10.17
CA ILE A 17 5.79 18.20 -9.69
C ILE A 17 5.05 19.02 -10.74
N SER A 18 3.91 18.48 -11.22
CA SER A 18 2.99 19.20 -12.10
C SER A 18 1.83 19.75 -11.29
N VAL A 19 1.49 21.01 -11.48
CA VAL A 19 0.32 21.66 -10.85
C VAL A 19 -0.62 22.10 -11.96
N LEU A 20 -1.77 21.41 -12.05
CA LEU A 20 -2.77 21.64 -13.08
C LEU A 20 -3.77 22.71 -12.64
N THR A 21 -3.76 23.81 -13.34
CA THR A 21 -4.67 24.95 -13.10
C THR A 21 -5.73 25.03 -14.19
N ASP A 22 -6.76 25.87 -13.99
CA ASP A 22 -7.86 26.07 -14.95
C ASP A 22 -7.49 27.10 -16.05
N PRO A 23 -7.53 26.75 -17.34
CA PRO A 23 -7.62 25.41 -17.90
C PRO A 23 -6.23 24.79 -18.21
N THR A 24 -6.13 23.46 -18.12
CA THR A 24 -4.99 22.68 -18.61
C THR A 24 -5.49 21.76 -19.72
N THR A 25 -5.31 22.14 -21.00
CA THR A 25 -5.95 21.42 -22.14
C THR A 25 -5.00 21.24 -23.32
N GLY A 26 -5.42 20.40 -24.27
CA GLY A 26 -4.78 20.24 -25.57
C GLY A 26 -3.35 19.73 -25.48
N GLY A 27 -2.44 20.40 -26.20
CA GLY A 27 -1.02 20.01 -26.28
C GLY A 27 -0.27 20.10 -24.95
N VAL A 28 -0.73 20.92 -23.99
CA VAL A 28 -0.15 21.00 -22.64
C VAL A 28 -0.40 19.70 -21.90
N THR A 29 -1.67 19.25 -21.87
CA THR A 29 -2.07 17.96 -21.27
C THR A 29 -1.35 16.81 -21.96
N ALA A 30 -1.37 16.79 -23.31
CA ALA A 30 -0.77 15.71 -24.10
C ALA A 30 0.77 15.70 -24.14
N SER A 31 1.44 16.50 -23.33
CA SER A 31 2.89 16.57 -23.32
C SER A 31 3.46 16.55 -21.90
N PHE A 32 3.69 17.69 -21.29
CA PHE A 32 4.43 17.75 -20.03
C PHE A 32 3.54 17.75 -18.78
N ALA A 33 2.29 18.21 -18.86
CA ALA A 33 1.44 18.32 -17.69
C ALA A 33 1.16 16.96 -17.03
N MET A 34 1.02 15.89 -17.82
CA MET A 34 0.76 14.52 -17.34
C MET A 34 2.04 13.69 -17.09
N LEU A 35 3.22 14.30 -17.13
CA LEU A 35 4.50 13.60 -16.90
C LEU A 35 5.07 13.81 -15.50
N GLY A 36 4.33 14.44 -14.60
CA GLY A 36 4.77 14.66 -13.23
C GLY A 36 4.97 13.35 -12.44
N ASP A 37 6.05 13.27 -11.67
CA ASP A 37 6.18 12.26 -10.62
C ASP A 37 5.05 12.42 -9.61
N ILE A 38 4.66 13.67 -9.36
CA ILE A 38 3.50 14.07 -8.56
C ILE A 38 2.70 15.08 -9.37
N ILE A 39 1.41 14.83 -9.51
CA ILE A 39 0.47 15.67 -10.26
C ILE A 39 -0.62 16.17 -9.31
N LEU A 40 -0.62 17.47 -9.05
CA LEU A 40 -1.62 18.14 -8.24
C LEU A 40 -2.58 18.91 -9.15
N ALA A 41 -3.85 19.04 -8.76
CA ALA A 41 -4.82 19.85 -9.47
C ALA A 41 -5.50 20.84 -8.53
N GLU A 42 -5.87 22.02 -9.04
CA GLU A 42 -6.77 22.93 -8.32
C GLU A 42 -8.22 22.41 -8.41
N PRO A 43 -9.04 22.59 -7.37
CA PRO A 43 -10.46 22.18 -7.40
C PRO A 43 -11.19 22.74 -8.61
N GLY A 44 -12.00 21.92 -9.26
CA GLY A 44 -12.82 22.31 -10.40
C GLY A 44 -12.05 22.69 -11.68
N ALA A 45 -10.72 22.60 -11.71
CA ALA A 45 -9.92 22.93 -12.89
C ALA A 45 -10.32 22.06 -14.09
N LEU A 46 -10.46 22.68 -15.26
CA LEU A 46 -10.70 21.99 -16.52
C LEU A 46 -9.39 21.36 -17.01
N ILE A 47 -9.36 20.03 -17.05
CA ILE A 47 -8.17 19.26 -17.42
C ILE A 47 -8.58 18.22 -18.48
N GLY A 48 -8.10 18.37 -19.70
CA GLY A 48 -8.46 17.44 -20.76
C GLY A 48 -7.64 17.63 -22.03
N PHE A 49 -7.69 16.67 -22.93
CA PHE A 49 -7.01 16.78 -24.23
C PHE A 49 -7.87 17.54 -25.24
N ALA A 50 -9.02 17.00 -25.61
CA ALA A 50 -9.96 17.65 -26.52
C ALA A 50 -10.91 18.56 -25.73
N GLY A 51 -11.26 19.72 -26.29
CA GLY A 51 -12.27 20.60 -25.69
C GLY A 51 -13.68 19.98 -25.72
N ALA A 52 -14.48 20.29 -24.70
CA ALA A 52 -15.84 19.75 -24.53
C ALA A 52 -16.69 19.87 -25.81
N ARG A 53 -16.68 21.03 -26.45
CA ARG A 53 -17.43 21.25 -27.71
C ARG A 53 -17.01 20.29 -28.83
N VAL A 54 -15.72 20.03 -28.97
CA VAL A 54 -15.19 19.12 -29.98
C VAL A 54 -15.66 17.69 -29.72
N ILE A 55 -15.62 17.26 -28.45
CA ILE A 55 -16.09 15.93 -28.05
C ILE A 55 -17.60 15.82 -28.33
N GLU A 56 -18.42 16.77 -27.86
CA GLU A 56 -19.88 16.77 -28.05
C GLU A 56 -20.27 16.73 -29.51
N GLN A 57 -19.58 17.50 -30.37
CA GLN A 57 -19.80 17.49 -31.81
C GLN A 57 -19.42 16.16 -32.43
N THR A 58 -18.35 15.52 -31.94
CA THR A 58 -17.87 14.25 -32.48
C THR A 58 -18.80 13.08 -32.13
N ILE A 59 -19.25 13.03 -30.87
CA ILE A 59 -20.11 11.92 -30.39
C ILE A 59 -21.61 12.19 -30.54
N GLY A 60 -21.99 13.42 -30.85
CA GLY A 60 -23.39 13.83 -30.98
C GLY A 60 -24.21 13.85 -29.70
N GLN A 61 -23.51 13.90 -28.53
CA GLN A 61 -24.14 13.85 -27.21
C GLN A 61 -23.55 14.96 -26.30
N LYS A 62 -24.35 15.43 -25.34
CA LYS A 62 -23.85 16.32 -24.29
C LYS A 62 -23.02 15.54 -23.29
N LEU A 63 -21.93 16.16 -22.83
CA LEU A 63 -21.07 15.59 -21.81
C LEU A 63 -21.75 15.65 -20.43
N PRO A 64 -21.48 14.65 -19.55
CA PRO A 64 -21.96 14.69 -18.18
C PRO A 64 -21.43 15.90 -17.41
N GLU A 65 -22.20 16.34 -16.41
CA GLU A 65 -21.73 17.37 -15.49
C GLU A 65 -20.45 16.91 -14.78
N GLY A 66 -19.48 17.83 -14.61
CA GLY A 66 -18.19 17.52 -13.98
C GLY A 66 -17.17 16.83 -14.90
N PHE A 67 -17.55 16.46 -16.12
CA PHE A 67 -16.62 15.83 -17.08
C PHE A 67 -15.38 16.71 -17.33
N GLN A 68 -14.20 16.10 -17.35
CA GLN A 68 -12.89 16.76 -17.48
C GLN A 68 -12.54 17.72 -16.33
N ARG A 69 -13.24 17.73 -15.20
CA ARG A 69 -12.84 18.51 -14.04
C ARG A 69 -11.77 17.79 -13.23
N ALA A 70 -11.10 18.51 -12.33
CA ALA A 70 -10.05 17.94 -11.46
C ALA A 70 -10.57 16.72 -10.68
N GLU A 71 -11.79 16.75 -10.18
CA GLU A 71 -12.46 15.67 -9.45
C GLU A 71 -12.63 14.43 -10.34
N PHE A 72 -13.03 14.61 -11.59
CA PHE A 72 -13.09 13.55 -12.59
C PHE A 72 -11.70 12.96 -12.84
N GLN A 73 -10.66 13.79 -12.94
CA GLN A 73 -9.29 13.32 -13.16
C GLN A 73 -8.74 12.54 -11.96
N LEU A 74 -9.15 12.89 -10.75
CA LEU A 74 -8.80 12.17 -9.52
C LEU A 74 -9.45 10.78 -9.50
N GLU A 75 -10.76 10.71 -9.77
CA GLU A 75 -11.51 9.46 -9.83
C GLU A 75 -10.97 8.50 -10.91
N HIS A 76 -10.56 9.08 -12.06
CA HIS A 76 -9.98 8.33 -13.17
C HIS A 76 -8.46 8.12 -13.03
N GLY A 77 -7.88 8.42 -11.88
CA GLY A 77 -6.53 8.04 -11.52
C GLY A 77 -5.40 8.83 -12.20
N PHE A 78 -5.69 9.99 -12.78
CA PHE A 78 -4.71 10.78 -13.53
C PHE A 78 -3.99 11.84 -12.69
N VAL A 79 -4.56 12.25 -11.55
CA VAL A 79 -3.92 13.18 -10.60
C VAL A 79 -3.77 12.55 -9.22
N ASP A 80 -2.74 12.97 -8.48
CA ASP A 80 -2.45 12.44 -7.14
C ASP A 80 -3.33 13.07 -6.06
N ALA A 81 -3.61 14.35 -6.18
CA ALA A 81 -4.44 15.06 -5.21
C ALA A 81 -5.00 16.37 -5.78
N ILE A 82 -6.14 16.78 -5.23
CA ILE A 82 -6.71 18.12 -5.44
C ILE A 82 -6.29 18.99 -4.26
N VAL A 83 -5.75 20.17 -4.56
CA VAL A 83 -5.21 21.07 -3.55
C VAL A 83 -5.71 22.50 -3.80
N GLU A 84 -6.36 23.09 -2.80
CA GLU A 84 -6.78 24.49 -2.82
C GLU A 84 -5.57 25.42 -3.01
N ARG A 85 -5.70 26.47 -3.83
CA ARG A 85 -4.63 27.43 -4.10
C ARG A 85 -4.01 28.03 -2.83
N LYS A 86 -4.83 28.30 -1.81
CA LYS A 86 -4.35 28.82 -0.51
C LYS A 86 -3.43 27.85 0.22
N ASP A 87 -3.59 26.54 0.02
CA ASP A 87 -2.85 25.47 0.69
C ASP A 87 -1.69 24.95 -0.16
N LEU A 88 -1.62 25.33 -1.44
CA LEU A 88 -0.65 24.83 -2.41
C LEU A 88 0.80 25.06 -1.97
N LYS A 89 1.12 26.25 -1.45
CA LYS A 89 2.47 26.59 -0.95
C LYS A 89 2.90 25.63 0.17
N LYS A 90 2.00 25.35 1.12
CA LYS A 90 2.26 24.44 2.22
C LYS A 90 2.45 23.00 1.71
N ARG A 91 1.57 22.54 0.82
CA ARG A 91 1.64 21.20 0.23
C ARG A 91 2.93 21.00 -0.57
N LEU A 92 3.30 21.94 -1.42
CA LEU A 92 4.57 21.90 -2.18
C LEU A 92 5.79 21.89 -1.24
N TYR A 93 5.77 22.71 -0.18
CA TYR A 93 6.85 22.70 0.80
C TYR A 93 7.02 21.35 1.50
N GLU A 94 5.93 20.71 1.91
CA GLU A 94 5.93 19.38 2.54
C GLU A 94 6.49 18.34 1.58
N ILE A 95 6.00 18.29 0.34
CA ILE A 95 6.47 17.36 -0.70
C ILE A 95 7.97 17.57 -0.99
N LEU A 96 8.38 18.81 -1.21
CA LEU A 96 9.79 19.13 -1.50
C LEU A 96 10.73 18.74 -0.36
N ARG A 97 10.30 18.94 0.90
CA ARG A 97 11.08 18.49 2.06
C ARG A 97 11.28 16.99 2.09
N MET A 98 10.25 16.21 1.76
CA MET A 98 10.31 14.74 1.73
C MET A 98 11.18 14.20 0.59
N HIS A 99 11.51 15.02 -0.41
CA HIS A 99 12.38 14.65 -1.53
C HIS A 99 13.80 15.25 -1.42
N LYS A 100 14.07 16.04 -0.38
CA LYS A 100 15.41 16.63 -0.16
C LYS A 100 16.37 15.62 0.46
N VAL A 101 15.88 14.67 1.24
CA VAL A 101 16.70 13.66 1.92
C VAL A 101 16.81 12.45 1.00
N SER A 102 18.03 12.10 0.61
CA SER A 102 18.34 10.88 -0.13
C SER A 102 19.10 9.91 0.76
N GLY A 103 18.72 8.63 0.72
CA GLY A 103 19.36 7.56 1.47
C GLY A 103 18.79 7.35 2.88
N TYR A 104 19.28 6.29 3.53
CA TYR A 104 18.88 5.92 4.89
C TYR A 104 19.87 6.56 5.86
N ALA A 105 19.47 7.63 6.55
CA ALA A 105 20.25 8.21 7.61
C ALA A 105 20.10 7.36 8.89
N LYS A 106 21.10 7.43 9.78
CA LYS A 106 20.95 6.89 11.14
C LYS A 106 19.81 7.60 11.85
N PHE A 107 18.95 6.83 12.48
CA PHE A 107 17.95 7.39 13.36
C PHE A 107 18.62 8.04 14.58
N ASP A 108 18.08 9.17 15.01
CA ASP A 108 18.51 9.79 16.27
C ASP A 108 18.16 8.84 17.43
N PRO A 109 19.14 8.41 18.24
CA PRO A 109 18.88 7.60 19.43
C PRO A 109 17.86 8.25 20.39
N ALA A 110 17.78 9.59 20.41
CA ALA A 110 16.80 10.30 21.23
C ALA A 110 15.36 10.10 20.77
N THR A 111 15.12 9.61 19.55
CA THR A 111 13.80 9.25 19.03
C THR A 111 13.47 7.77 19.22
N GLU A 112 14.32 7.02 19.93
CA GLU A 112 14.07 5.61 20.21
C GLU A 112 12.83 5.47 21.10
N VAL A 113 11.87 4.67 20.62
CA VAL A 113 10.64 4.38 21.35
C VAL A 113 10.83 3.07 22.09
N ASP A 114 10.52 3.08 23.40
CA ASP A 114 10.54 1.86 24.21
C ASP A 114 9.43 0.91 23.74
N GLY A 115 9.81 -0.07 22.93
CA GLY A 115 8.88 -1.08 22.37
C GLY A 115 8.33 -2.08 23.39
N ARG A 116 8.53 -1.88 24.69
CA ARG A 116 8.00 -2.76 25.73
C ARG A 116 6.50 -2.52 25.92
N PRO A 117 5.71 -3.59 26.04
CA PRO A 117 4.29 -3.45 26.29
C PRO A 117 4.03 -2.83 27.67
N THR A 118 2.97 -2.04 27.77
CA THR A 118 2.47 -1.52 29.05
C THR A 118 2.06 -2.67 29.97
N GLU A 119 1.91 -2.39 31.28
CA GLU A 119 1.46 -3.40 32.25
C GLU A 119 0.08 -3.95 31.87
N LEU A 120 -0.85 -3.08 31.48
CA LEU A 120 -2.17 -3.48 30.97
C LEU A 120 -2.07 -4.44 29.77
N MET A 121 -1.19 -4.19 28.81
CA MET A 121 -1.01 -5.06 27.66
C MET A 121 -0.40 -6.41 28.03
N ARG A 122 0.50 -6.45 29.02
CA ARG A 122 1.03 -7.71 29.56
C ARG A 122 -0.06 -8.53 30.22
N GLU A 123 -0.93 -7.88 31.01
CA GLU A 123 -2.07 -8.51 31.66
C GLU A 123 -3.07 -9.06 30.65
N ARG A 124 -3.41 -8.30 29.61
CA ARG A 124 -4.24 -8.77 28.50
C ARG A 124 -3.64 -9.99 27.81
N ALA A 125 -2.36 -9.96 27.48
CA ALA A 125 -1.65 -11.08 26.84
C ALA A 125 -1.64 -12.32 27.75
N TYR A 126 -1.37 -12.15 29.03
CA TYR A 126 -1.36 -13.25 30.02
C TYR A 126 -2.73 -13.92 30.15
N ASN A 127 -3.79 -13.13 30.16
CA ASN A 127 -5.17 -13.65 30.27
C ASN A 127 -5.72 -14.24 28.96
N THR A 128 -4.99 -14.10 27.85
CA THR A 128 -5.43 -14.62 26.54
C THR A 128 -5.01 -16.09 26.38
N LYS A 129 -5.99 -16.97 26.18
CA LYS A 129 -5.72 -18.37 25.85
C LYS A 129 -5.15 -18.51 24.44
N GLU A 130 -4.29 -19.51 24.25
CA GLU A 130 -3.83 -19.89 22.90
C GLU A 130 -5.03 -20.25 22.01
N LYS A 131 -5.05 -19.67 20.81
CA LYS A 131 -6.16 -19.82 19.86
C LYS A 131 -5.82 -20.87 18.82
N SER A 132 -6.80 -21.68 18.46
CA SER A 132 -6.73 -22.58 17.31
C SER A 132 -6.55 -21.79 15.99
N ALA A 133 -6.10 -22.46 14.94
CA ALA A 133 -5.94 -21.82 13.63
C ALA A 133 -7.28 -21.24 13.11
N TRP A 134 -8.38 -21.95 13.32
CA TRP A 134 -9.71 -21.46 12.95
C TRP A 134 -10.15 -20.22 13.74
N GLU A 135 -9.83 -20.13 15.01
CA GLU A 135 -10.10 -18.93 15.82
C GLU A 135 -9.28 -17.73 15.31
N LYS A 136 -8.03 -17.95 14.92
CA LYS A 136 -7.20 -16.92 14.29
C LYS A 136 -7.76 -16.47 12.94
N VAL A 137 -8.27 -17.40 12.11
CA VAL A 137 -8.98 -17.04 10.87
C VAL A 137 -10.16 -16.11 11.16
N LYS A 138 -10.97 -16.44 12.17
CA LYS A 138 -12.11 -15.58 12.55
C LYS A 138 -11.65 -14.20 13.05
N MET A 139 -10.56 -14.13 13.79
CA MET A 139 -10.00 -12.86 14.27
C MET A 139 -9.42 -12.02 13.14
N ALA A 140 -8.71 -12.63 12.19
CA ALA A 140 -8.19 -11.95 11.01
C ALA A 140 -9.30 -11.30 10.16
N ARG A 141 -10.48 -11.92 10.15
CA ARG A 141 -11.67 -11.50 9.39
C ARG A 141 -12.55 -10.46 10.06
N LYS A 142 -12.35 -10.18 11.33
CA LYS A 142 -13.19 -9.20 12.05
C LYS A 142 -13.20 -7.85 11.34
N VAL A 143 -14.39 -7.25 11.24
CA VAL A 143 -14.58 -5.93 10.62
C VAL A 143 -14.02 -4.82 11.51
N ASP A 144 -14.13 -4.97 12.83
CA ASP A 144 -13.62 -4.06 13.86
C ASP A 144 -12.11 -4.19 14.14
N ARG A 145 -11.40 -5.03 13.36
CA ARG A 145 -9.95 -5.14 13.44
C ARG A 145 -9.28 -3.88 12.90
N LEU A 146 -8.21 -3.45 13.56
CA LEU A 146 -7.40 -2.31 13.10
C LEU A 146 -7.01 -2.44 11.63
N SER A 147 -7.20 -1.36 10.91
CA SER A 147 -6.99 -1.25 9.46
C SER A 147 -5.58 -0.69 9.13
N ALA A 148 -5.23 -0.67 7.85
CA ALA A 148 -3.98 -0.08 7.40
C ALA A 148 -3.86 1.40 7.79
N GLU A 149 -4.94 2.18 7.64
CA GLU A 149 -4.96 3.61 8.01
C GLU A 149 -4.71 3.84 9.50
N ASP A 150 -5.18 2.95 10.38
CA ASP A 150 -4.93 3.07 11.82
C ASP A 150 -3.44 2.98 12.12
N TYR A 151 -2.75 2.01 11.53
CA TYR A 151 -1.30 1.87 11.68
C TYR A 151 -0.53 3.01 11.01
N ILE A 152 -0.95 3.43 9.81
CA ILE A 152 -0.32 4.56 9.10
C ILE A 152 -0.38 5.82 9.95
N ASN A 153 -1.54 6.15 10.50
CA ASN A 153 -1.74 7.35 11.31
C ASN A 153 -1.06 7.29 12.69
N SER A 154 -0.82 6.08 13.22
CA SER A 154 -0.20 5.90 14.54
C SER A 154 1.32 5.80 14.48
N ILE A 155 1.88 5.28 13.39
CA ILE A 155 3.32 5.03 13.24
C ILE A 155 4.03 6.20 12.55
N PHE A 156 3.38 6.80 11.56
CA PHE A 156 4.01 7.81 10.70
C PHE A 156 3.45 9.21 10.96
N THR A 157 4.23 10.21 10.55
CA THR A 157 3.80 11.60 10.61
C THR A 157 3.71 12.21 9.22
N LYS A 158 2.79 13.19 9.05
CA LYS A 158 2.61 13.93 7.79
C LYS A 158 2.38 13.03 6.58
N PHE A 159 1.55 12.02 6.72
CA PHE A 159 1.18 11.20 5.58
C PHE A 159 0.49 12.05 4.50
N ILE A 160 0.99 11.93 3.28
CA ILE A 160 0.43 12.55 2.07
C ILE A 160 0.02 11.43 1.15
N GLU A 161 -1.29 11.21 1.02
CA GLU A 161 -1.83 10.21 0.12
C GLU A 161 -1.71 10.63 -1.34
N PHE A 162 -1.42 9.67 -2.20
CA PHE A 162 -1.38 9.80 -3.65
C PHE A 162 -2.35 8.82 -4.29
N HIS A 163 -3.15 9.30 -5.22
CA HIS A 163 -4.21 8.55 -5.89
C HIS A 163 -3.82 8.12 -7.30
N GLY A 164 -4.52 7.08 -7.77
CA GLY A 164 -4.57 6.70 -9.16
C GLY A 164 -3.42 5.86 -9.71
N ASP A 165 -3.76 5.11 -10.75
CA ASP A 165 -2.83 4.23 -11.46
C ASP A 165 -2.14 4.90 -12.67
N ARG A 166 -2.53 6.10 -13.06
CA ARG A 166 -2.12 6.85 -14.26
C ARG A 166 -2.64 6.30 -15.59
N TYR A 167 -3.49 5.28 -15.54
CA TYR A 167 -3.98 4.62 -16.76
C TYR A 167 -5.49 4.61 -16.89
N TYR A 168 -6.21 4.38 -15.78
CA TYR A 168 -7.64 4.13 -15.87
C TYR A 168 -8.44 4.66 -14.67
N ARG A 169 -8.03 4.34 -13.41
CA ARG A 169 -8.84 4.65 -12.23
C ARG A 169 -8.00 4.72 -10.95
N ASP A 170 -8.56 5.30 -9.92
CA ASP A 170 -8.13 5.07 -8.54
C ASP A 170 -8.85 3.87 -7.93
N ASP A 171 -8.20 3.18 -7.00
CA ASP A 171 -8.78 2.09 -6.21
C ASP A 171 -8.71 2.43 -4.71
N PRO A 172 -9.85 2.66 -4.05
CA PRO A 172 -9.88 2.93 -2.62
C PRO A 172 -9.42 1.76 -1.74
N ALA A 173 -9.41 0.52 -2.27
CA ALA A 173 -8.87 -0.63 -1.53
C ALA A 173 -7.35 -0.53 -1.32
N ILE A 174 -6.65 0.34 -2.04
CA ILE A 174 -5.24 0.66 -1.82
C ILE A 174 -5.10 2.11 -1.35
N VAL A 175 -4.65 2.29 -0.11
CA VAL A 175 -4.17 3.57 0.42
C VAL A 175 -2.66 3.62 0.29
N GLY A 176 -2.09 4.71 -0.23
CA GLY A 176 -0.65 4.78 -0.39
C GLY A 176 -0.14 6.20 -0.62
N GLY A 177 1.09 6.45 -0.21
CA GLY A 177 1.70 7.76 -0.31
C GLY A 177 3.06 7.86 0.36
N ILE A 178 3.44 9.07 0.72
CA ILE A 178 4.70 9.38 1.41
C ILE A 178 4.44 9.90 2.83
N ALA A 179 5.31 9.54 3.76
CA ALA A 179 5.21 9.95 5.15
C ALA A 179 6.61 10.12 5.76
N TYR A 180 6.67 10.58 7.01
CA TYR A 180 7.89 10.54 7.79
C TYR A 180 7.83 9.44 8.86
N LEU A 181 8.92 8.68 8.98
CA LEU A 181 9.26 7.87 10.14
C LEU A 181 10.45 8.53 10.82
N ASP A 182 10.26 9.12 12.00
CA ASP A 182 11.32 9.82 12.76
C ASP A 182 12.12 10.82 11.91
N GLY A 183 11.43 11.57 11.07
CA GLY A 183 12.04 12.56 10.17
C GLY A 183 12.60 12.01 8.87
N GLN A 184 12.64 10.70 8.67
CA GLN A 184 13.03 10.07 7.40
C GLN A 184 11.83 9.88 6.48
N PRO A 185 11.90 10.30 5.22
CA PRO A 185 10.85 10.05 4.25
C PRO A 185 10.76 8.57 3.90
N VAL A 186 9.55 8.03 3.95
CA VAL A 186 9.23 6.64 3.58
C VAL A 186 8.03 6.61 2.64
N THR A 187 7.90 5.56 1.85
CA THR A 187 6.69 5.26 1.09
C THR A 187 5.89 4.21 1.85
N VAL A 188 4.61 4.50 2.09
CA VAL A 188 3.72 3.61 2.83
C VAL A 188 2.55 3.22 1.94
N ILE A 189 2.23 1.93 1.89
CA ILE A 189 1.15 1.38 1.07
C ILE A 189 0.38 0.36 1.91
N GLY A 190 -0.96 0.48 1.95
CA GLY A 190 -1.80 -0.44 2.71
C GLY A 190 -2.97 -0.95 1.89
N ILE A 191 -3.38 -2.20 2.13
CA ILE A 191 -4.68 -2.68 1.70
C ILE A 191 -5.68 -2.30 2.78
N GLN A 192 -6.61 -1.41 2.42
CA GLN A 192 -7.65 -0.89 3.29
C GLN A 192 -8.92 -1.72 3.15
N LYS A 193 -9.42 -2.25 4.28
CA LYS A 193 -10.61 -3.12 4.28
C LYS A 193 -11.90 -2.39 4.65
N GLY A 194 -11.80 -1.32 5.41
CA GLY A 194 -12.93 -0.60 5.99
C GLY A 194 -13.28 -1.06 7.41
N LYS A 195 -13.99 -0.19 8.16
CA LYS A 195 -14.31 -0.38 9.59
C LYS A 195 -15.79 -0.66 9.86
N ASP A 196 -16.64 -0.36 8.92
CA ASP A 196 -18.07 -0.66 8.96
C ASP A 196 -18.54 -1.15 7.57
N MET A 197 -19.81 -1.54 7.47
CA MET A 197 -20.35 -2.11 6.23
C MET A 197 -20.23 -1.14 5.04
N LYS A 198 -20.53 0.15 5.24
CA LYS A 198 -20.47 1.17 4.17
C LYS A 198 -19.02 1.42 3.74
N ASP A 199 -18.14 1.52 4.71
CA ASP A 199 -16.71 1.72 4.47
C ASP A 199 -16.07 0.48 3.82
N CYS A 200 -16.45 -0.73 4.25
CA CYS A 200 -16.05 -1.98 3.60
C CYS A 200 -16.48 -2.03 2.13
N MET A 201 -17.72 -1.62 1.83
CA MET A 201 -18.19 -1.54 0.43
C MET A 201 -17.37 -0.56 -0.39
N ARG A 202 -17.05 0.62 0.17
CA ARG A 202 -16.21 1.63 -0.49
C ARG A 202 -14.83 1.09 -0.84
N HIS A 203 -14.22 0.30 0.06
CA HIS A 203 -12.90 -0.29 -0.11
C HIS A 203 -12.94 -1.71 -0.70
N ASN A 204 -14.06 -2.08 -1.33
CA ASN A 204 -14.27 -3.41 -1.91
C ASN A 204 -13.85 -4.55 -0.97
N TYR A 205 -14.17 -4.40 0.32
CA TYR A 205 -13.82 -5.37 1.39
C TYR A 205 -12.32 -5.69 1.48
N GLY A 206 -11.46 -4.77 1.07
CA GLY A 206 -10.01 -4.98 1.00
C GLY A 206 -9.59 -5.91 -0.12
N MET A 207 -10.37 -6.03 -1.19
CA MET A 207 -10.03 -6.80 -2.39
C MET A 207 -9.62 -5.85 -3.52
N PRO A 208 -8.32 -5.59 -3.73
CA PRO A 208 -7.90 -4.64 -4.74
C PRO A 208 -8.24 -5.08 -6.16
N SER A 209 -8.63 -4.12 -6.97
CA SER A 209 -8.80 -4.21 -8.42
C SER A 209 -7.45 -4.04 -9.13
N PRO A 210 -7.36 -4.29 -10.46
CA PRO A 210 -6.10 -4.14 -11.21
C PRO A 210 -5.44 -2.78 -11.04
N GLU A 211 -6.23 -1.71 -11.04
CA GLU A 211 -5.76 -0.34 -10.82
C GLU A 211 -5.16 -0.11 -9.43
N GLY A 212 -5.64 -0.80 -8.40
CA GLY A 212 -5.04 -0.77 -7.07
C GLY A 212 -3.62 -1.34 -7.06
N TYR A 213 -3.40 -2.47 -7.71
CA TYR A 213 -2.06 -3.04 -7.86
C TYR A 213 -1.15 -2.17 -8.73
N ARG A 214 -1.66 -1.57 -9.82
CA ARG A 214 -0.90 -0.62 -10.64
C ARG A 214 -0.54 0.66 -9.87
N LYS A 215 -1.46 1.19 -9.05
CA LYS A 215 -1.19 2.30 -8.12
C LYS A 215 -0.06 1.93 -7.15
N ALA A 216 -0.13 0.77 -6.53
CA ALA A 216 0.87 0.31 -5.58
C ALA A 216 2.27 0.24 -6.21
N ILE A 217 2.41 -0.42 -7.38
CA ILE A 217 3.73 -0.51 -8.02
C ILE A 217 4.23 0.83 -8.54
N ARG A 218 3.35 1.73 -8.98
CA ARG A 218 3.72 3.09 -9.34
C ARG A 218 4.37 3.83 -8.16
N LEU A 219 3.78 3.72 -6.96
CA LEU A 219 4.34 4.32 -5.75
C LEU A 219 5.66 3.68 -5.34
N MET A 220 5.80 2.36 -5.50
CA MET A 220 7.07 1.65 -5.24
C MET A 220 8.17 2.07 -6.21
N LYS A 221 7.85 2.24 -7.50
CA LYS A 221 8.81 2.75 -8.49
C LYS A 221 9.22 4.20 -8.22
N GLN A 222 8.28 5.02 -7.74
CA GLN A 222 8.60 6.37 -7.27
C GLN A 222 9.49 6.32 -6.02
N ALA A 223 9.24 5.39 -5.10
CA ALA A 223 10.09 5.18 -3.93
C ALA A 223 11.52 4.80 -4.34
N GLU A 224 11.68 3.88 -5.32
CA GLU A 224 12.97 3.49 -5.87
C GLU A 224 13.71 4.69 -6.48
N LYS A 225 13.04 5.49 -7.31
CA LYS A 225 13.61 6.69 -7.94
C LYS A 225 14.16 7.68 -6.91
N PHE A 226 13.50 7.84 -5.79
CA PHE A 226 13.86 8.81 -4.74
C PHE A 226 14.51 8.15 -3.52
N HIS A 227 14.95 6.89 -3.64
CA HIS A 227 15.65 6.14 -2.60
C HIS A 227 14.93 6.10 -1.25
N ARG A 228 13.59 6.00 -1.26
CA ARG A 228 12.78 5.83 -0.05
C ARG A 228 12.51 4.35 0.22
N PRO A 229 12.63 3.89 1.47
CA PRO A 229 12.15 2.55 1.84
C PRO A 229 10.64 2.46 1.67
N VAL A 230 10.16 1.22 1.46
CA VAL A 230 8.74 0.91 1.29
C VAL A 230 8.26 0.08 2.48
N ILE A 231 7.15 0.51 3.07
CA ILE A 231 6.45 -0.22 4.12
C ILE A 231 5.08 -0.62 3.57
N THR A 232 4.73 -1.90 3.63
CA THR A 232 3.43 -2.38 3.17
C THR A 232 2.62 -3.01 4.30
N PHE A 233 1.31 -2.69 4.35
CA PHE A 233 0.33 -3.31 5.26
C PHE A 233 -0.67 -4.11 4.45
N VAL A 234 -0.78 -5.42 4.74
CA VAL A 234 -1.59 -6.35 3.94
C VAL A 234 -2.74 -6.90 4.77
N ASN A 235 -3.97 -6.65 4.31
CA ASN A 235 -5.18 -7.24 4.85
C ASN A 235 -6.20 -7.44 3.73
N THR A 236 -6.19 -8.62 3.12
CA THR A 236 -7.08 -8.97 2.02
C THR A 236 -7.43 -10.46 2.02
N ALA A 237 -8.68 -10.77 1.74
CA ALA A 237 -9.10 -12.15 1.45
C ALA A 237 -8.56 -12.65 0.09
N GLY A 238 -8.13 -11.73 -0.78
CA GLY A 238 -7.60 -11.98 -2.12
C GLY A 238 -7.82 -10.78 -3.03
N ALA A 239 -7.32 -10.85 -4.24
CA ALA A 239 -7.62 -9.86 -5.28
C ALA A 239 -9.10 -9.93 -5.68
N PHE A 240 -9.67 -8.81 -6.11
CA PHE A 240 -11.03 -8.80 -6.65
C PHE A 240 -11.14 -9.72 -7.88
N CYS A 241 -12.16 -10.57 -7.91
CA CYS A 241 -12.34 -11.62 -8.91
C CYS A 241 -13.62 -11.44 -9.76
N GLY A 242 -14.07 -10.18 -9.95
CA GLY A 242 -15.21 -9.87 -10.80
C GLY A 242 -14.85 -9.80 -12.28
N MET A 243 -15.87 -9.73 -13.16
CA MET A 243 -15.67 -9.59 -14.62
C MET A 243 -14.82 -8.36 -14.96
N GLU A 244 -15.11 -7.21 -14.34
CA GLU A 244 -14.38 -5.95 -14.54
C GLU A 244 -12.89 -6.09 -14.18
N ALA A 245 -12.55 -6.91 -13.18
CA ALA A 245 -11.17 -7.15 -12.81
C ALA A 245 -10.44 -8.00 -13.88
N GLU A 246 -11.10 -9.02 -14.43
CA GLU A 246 -10.54 -9.83 -15.52
C GLU A 246 -10.35 -8.98 -16.79
N GLU A 247 -11.35 -8.19 -17.16
CA GLU A 247 -11.28 -7.24 -18.28
C GLU A 247 -10.19 -6.18 -18.08
N GLY A 248 -9.99 -5.75 -16.82
CA GLY A 248 -8.95 -4.81 -16.41
C GLY A 248 -7.54 -5.41 -16.29
N GLY A 249 -7.39 -6.74 -16.49
CA GLY A 249 -6.10 -7.43 -16.45
C GLY A 249 -5.58 -7.72 -15.04
N GLN A 250 -6.42 -8.25 -14.15
CA GLN A 250 -6.06 -8.57 -12.76
C GLN A 250 -4.80 -9.45 -12.65
N GLY A 251 -4.75 -10.49 -13.47
CA GLY A 251 -3.59 -11.39 -13.48
C GLY A 251 -2.29 -10.70 -13.90
N GLU A 252 -2.33 -9.81 -14.90
CA GLU A 252 -1.16 -9.01 -15.31
C GLU A 252 -0.73 -8.04 -14.21
N ALA A 253 -1.67 -7.34 -13.60
CA ALA A 253 -1.36 -6.37 -12.55
C ALA A 253 -0.67 -7.03 -11.34
N ILE A 254 -1.15 -8.21 -10.90
CA ILE A 254 -0.51 -9.00 -9.85
C ILE A 254 0.87 -9.47 -10.29
N ALA A 255 0.99 -10.08 -11.46
CA ALA A 255 2.27 -10.59 -11.97
C ALA A 255 3.30 -9.47 -12.13
N ARG A 256 2.88 -8.29 -12.60
CA ARG A 256 3.73 -7.11 -12.70
C ARG A 256 4.25 -6.66 -11.34
N ASN A 257 3.40 -6.64 -10.32
CA ASN A 257 3.82 -6.30 -8.97
C ASN A 257 4.87 -7.28 -8.43
N LEU A 258 4.66 -8.59 -8.61
CA LEU A 258 5.65 -9.61 -8.20
C LEU A 258 6.99 -9.39 -8.89
N TYR A 259 6.96 -9.17 -10.20
CA TYR A 259 8.15 -8.96 -11.01
C TYR A 259 8.90 -7.70 -10.59
N GLU A 260 8.22 -6.55 -10.53
CA GLU A 260 8.86 -5.27 -10.21
C GLU A 260 9.34 -5.22 -8.74
N MET A 261 8.53 -5.70 -7.79
CA MET A 261 8.93 -5.76 -6.39
C MET A 261 10.17 -6.61 -6.17
N SER A 262 10.32 -7.73 -6.89
CA SER A 262 11.49 -8.58 -6.75
C SER A 262 12.80 -7.87 -7.08
N GLY A 263 12.77 -6.90 -7.98
CA GLY A 263 13.93 -6.12 -8.45
C GLY A 263 14.14 -4.76 -7.79
N LEU A 264 13.24 -4.30 -6.91
CA LEU A 264 13.34 -2.97 -6.28
C LEU A 264 14.66 -2.79 -5.53
N LYS A 265 15.33 -1.68 -5.79
CA LYS A 265 16.63 -1.32 -5.20
C LYS A 265 16.52 -0.52 -3.89
N VAL A 266 15.38 -0.59 -3.24
CA VAL A 266 15.10 0.00 -1.93
C VAL A 266 14.60 -1.09 -0.97
N PRO A 267 14.83 -0.95 0.36
CA PRO A 267 14.32 -1.90 1.33
C PRO A 267 12.79 -1.91 1.34
N VAL A 268 12.22 -3.10 1.43
CA VAL A 268 10.77 -3.31 1.53
C VAL A 268 10.49 -4.19 2.74
N ILE A 269 9.69 -3.69 3.69
CA ILE A 269 9.16 -4.46 4.82
C ILE A 269 7.65 -4.56 4.70
N THR A 270 7.12 -5.75 4.93
CA THR A 270 5.69 -6.06 4.84
C THR A 270 5.14 -6.49 6.19
N PHE A 271 3.95 -5.98 6.53
CA PHE A 271 3.18 -6.40 7.70
C PHE A 271 1.87 -7.05 7.25
N MET A 272 1.70 -8.35 7.55
CA MET A 272 0.42 -9.03 7.42
C MET A 272 -0.42 -8.67 8.64
N ILE A 273 -1.39 -7.75 8.48
CA ILE A 273 -2.16 -7.19 9.59
C ILE A 273 -3.53 -7.86 9.80
N GLY A 274 -3.93 -8.76 8.91
CA GLY A 274 -5.19 -9.50 8.97
C GLY A 274 -5.15 -10.71 8.06
N GLU A 275 -6.05 -10.81 7.09
CA GLU A 275 -5.98 -11.86 6.07
C GLU A 275 -4.88 -11.57 5.05
N GLY A 276 -4.07 -12.57 4.73
CA GLY A 276 -3.12 -12.56 3.64
C GLY A 276 -3.51 -13.58 2.57
N GLY A 277 -4.50 -13.23 1.73
CA GLY A 277 -5.09 -14.16 0.76
C GLY A 277 -4.39 -14.20 -0.59
N SER A 278 -3.82 -15.34 -0.94
CA SER A 278 -3.37 -15.70 -2.29
C SER A 278 -2.44 -14.66 -2.96
N GLY A 279 -2.49 -14.61 -4.30
CA GLY A 279 -1.75 -13.66 -5.12
C GLY A 279 -2.07 -12.20 -4.81
N GLY A 280 -3.29 -11.92 -4.33
CA GLY A 280 -3.69 -10.57 -3.93
C GLY A 280 -2.86 -10.02 -2.78
N ALA A 281 -2.58 -10.83 -1.77
CA ALA A 281 -1.68 -10.47 -0.69
C ALA A 281 -0.21 -10.46 -1.14
N LEU A 282 0.19 -11.48 -1.91
CA LEU A 282 1.57 -11.64 -2.35
C LEU A 282 2.03 -10.47 -3.23
N ALA A 283 1.12 -9.86 -4.01
CA ALA A 283 1.40 -8.71 -4.86
C ALA A 283 1.91 -7.46 -4.10
N LEU A 284 1.78 -7.42 -2.76
CA LEU A 284 2.36 -6.40 -1.88
C LEU A 284 3.33 -6.98 -0.84
N ALA A 285 3.63 -8.27 -0.90
CA ALA A 285 4.38 -8.98 0.14
C ALA A 285 5.74 -9.52 -0.32
N VAL A 286 6.23 -9.13 -1.50
CA VAL A 286 7.58 -9.46 -1.96
C VAL A 286 8.59 -8.52 -1.28
N GLY A 287 8.66 -8.60 0.05
CA GLY A 287 9.54 -7.79 0.90
C GLY A 287 10.88 -8.43 1.19
N ASN A 288 11.83 -7.62 1.67
CA ASN A 288 13.08 -8.11 2.25
C ASN A 288 12.84 -8.76 3.62
N GLU A 289 11.81 -8.28 4.32
CA GLU A 289 11.31 -8.86 5.57
C GLU A 289 9.78 -8.88 5.54
N VAL A 290 9.18 -9.95 6.05
CA VAL A 290 7.73 -10.08 6.21
C VAL A 290 7.43 -10.35 7.68
N CYS A 291 6.76 -9.40 8.31
CA CYS A 291 6.23 -9.52 9.66
C CYS A 291 4.76 -9.89 9.61
N MET A 292 4.27 -10.61 10.58
CA MET A 292 2.87 -11.02 10.63
C MET A 292 2.29 -10.84 12.03
N MET A 293 1.11 -10.29 12.12
CA MET A 293 0.42 -10.15 13.40
C MET A 293 0.01 -11.51 13.95
N GLU A 294 0.00 -11.63 15.27
CA GLU A 294 -0.22 -12.88 16.02
C GLU A 294 -1.47 -13.65 15.60
N ASN A 295 -2.55 -12.94 15.31
CA ASN A 295 -3.83 -13.53 14.89
C ASN A 295 -4.15 -13.24 13.40
N ALA A 296 -3.17 -12.85 12.60
CA ALA A 296 -3.30 -12.79 11.15
C ALA A 296 -3.19 -14.19 10.53
N THR A 297 -3.55 -14.30 9.27
CA THR A 297 -3.40 -15.53 8.47
C THR A 297 -2.75 -15.20 7.13
N TYR A 298 -1.93 -16.11 6.60
CA TYR A 298 -1.33 -15.95 5.28
C TYR A 298 -1.34 -17.29 4.55
N SER A 299 -2.00 -17.37 3.40
CA SER A 299 -2.25 -18.62 2.69
C SER A 299 -2.53 -18.43 1.20
N VAL A 300 -2.33 -19.50 0.44
CA VAL A 300 -2.63 -19.54 -1.01
C VAL A 300 -4.13 -19.44 -1.28
N LEU A 301 -4.98 -20.00 -0.41
CA LEU A 301 -6.43 -19.98 -0.53
C LEU A 301 -7.08 -20.02 0.86
N SER A 302 -8.37 -19.72 0.92
CA SER A 302 -9.11 -19.79 2.19
C SER A 302 -9.28 -21.24 2.67
N PRO A 303 -9.46 -21.48 3.98
CA PRO A 303 -9.76 -22.81 4.51
C PRO A 303 -11.01 -23.45 3.88
N GLU A 304 -12.03 -22.65 3.58
CA GLU A 304 -13.23 -23.10 2.88
C GLU A 304 -12.90 -23.56 1.45
N GLY A 305 -12.06 -22.78 0.74
CA GLY A 305 -11.58 -23.13 -0.60
C GLY A 305 -10.75 -24.41 -0.59
N PHE A 306 -9.82 -24.55 0.36
CA PHE A 306 -9.01 -25.75 0.54
C PHE A 306 -9.90 -26.99 0.76
N ALA A 307 -10.83 -26.92 1.71
CA ALA A 307 -11.73 -28.03 2.03
C ALA A 307 -12.63 -28.39 0.83
N SER A 308 -13.13 -27.40 0.10
CA SER A 308 -13.95 -27.61 -1.10
C SER A 308 -13.17 -28.28 -2.23
N ILE A 309 -11.94 -27.87 -2.48
CA ILE A 309 -11.11 -28.41 -3.58
C ILE A 309 -10.61 -29.82 -3.25
N LEU A 310 -10.00 -30.01 -2.09
CA LEU A 310 -9.33 -31.26 -1.76
C LEU A 310 -10.27 -32.31 -1.15
N TRP A 311 -11.21 -31.86 -0.32
CA TRP A 311 -12.11 -32.78 0.40
C TRP A 311 -13.53 -32.81 -0.14
N LYS A 312 -13.84 -31.97 -1.14
CA LYS A 312 -15.17 -31.81 -1.74
C LYS A 312 -16.25 -31.42 -0.72
N ASP A 313 -15.84 -30.83 0.41
CA ASP A 313 -16.73 -30.38 1.49
C ASP A 313 -16.22 -29.09 2.15
N GLY A 314 -16.72 -27.94 1.72
CA GLY A 314 -16.35 -26.62 2.28
C GLY A 314 -16.75 -26.43 3.76
N LYS A 315 -17.65 -27.28 4.32
CA LYS A 315 -18.03 -27.22 5.74
C LYS A 315 -16.90 -27.66 6.68
N ARG A 316 -15.89 -28.35 6.16
CA ARG A 316 -14.70 -28.77 6.89
C ARG A 316 -13.62 -27.67 7.00
N ALA A 317 -13.97 -26.43 6.77
CA ALA A 317 -13.04 -25.30 6.83
C ALA A 317 -12.26 -25.19 8.16
N LYS A 318 -12.89 -25.53 9.28
CA LYS A 318 -12.22 -25.55 10.59
C LYS A 318 -11.06 -26.56 10.63
N GLU A 319 -11.29 -27.75 10.14
CA GLU A 319 -10.28 -28.80 10.04
C GLU A 319 -9.18 -28.42 9.03
N ALA A 320 -9.60 -27.81 7.91
CA ALA A 320 -8.67 -27.30 6.90
C ALA A 320 -7.70 -26.25 7.48
N ALA A 321 -8.20 -25.32 8.27
CA ALA A 321 -7.38 -24.27 8.89
C ALA A 321 -6.23 -24.85 9.75
N GLU A 322 -6.49 -25.94 10.49
CA GLU A 322 -5.48 -26.61 11.33
C GLU A 322 -4.39 -27.31 10.48
N VAL A 323 -4.78 -27.85 9.32
CA VAL A 323 -3.87 -28.61 8.45
C VAL A 323 -3.02 -27.70 7.56
N MET A 324 -3.55 -26.56 7.16
CA MET A 324 -2.94 -25.67 6.14
C MET A 324 -1.69 -24.92 6.60
N LYS A 325 -1.39 -24.88 7.89
CA LYS A 325 -0.22 -24.17 8.45
C LYS A 325 -0.19 -22.68 8.07
N ILE A 326 -1.28 -21.97 8.34
CA ILE A 326 -1.50 -20.58 7.89
C ILE A 326 -1.32 -19.53 8.99
N THR A 327 -1.00 -19.96 10.21
CA THR A 327 -0.86 -19.05 11.35
C THR A 327 0.54 -18.43 11.42
N ALA A 328 0.68 -17.32 12.12
CA ALA A 328 1.96 -16.66 12.29
C ALA A 328 3.02 -17.60 12.90
N LYS A 329 2.62 -18.45 13.86
CA LYS A 329 3.53 -19.44 14.48
C LYS A 329 4.01 -20.47 13.46
N ASP A 330 3.09 -21.08 12.70
CA ASP A 330 3.44 -22.05 11.65
C ASP A 330 4.41 -21.43 10.62
N LEU A 331 4.12 -20.21 10.16
CA LEU A 331 4.89 -19.55 9.10
C LEU A 331 6.25 -19.05 9.58
N LEU A 332 6.38 -18.72 10.87
CA LEU A 332 7.67 -18.42 11.48
C LEU A 332 8.53 -19.69 11.57
N GLU A 333 7.96 -20.82 12.00
CA GLU A 333 8.62 -22.12 12.07
C GLU A 333 9.09 -22.61 10.69
N LEU A 334 8.29 -22.33 9.65
CA LEU A 334 8.63 -22.63 8.25
C LEU A 334 9.63 -21.62 7.64
N GLY A 335 9.96 -20.54 8.34
CA GLY A 335 10.85 -19.47 7.86
C GLY A 335 10.25 -18.57 6.76
N ILE A 336 8.93 -18.62 6.58
CA ILE A 336 8.21 -17.81 5.57
C ILE A 336 8.07 -16.35 6.04
N ILE A 337 7.98 -16.13 7.34
CA ILE A 337 8.01 -14.80 7.95
C ILE A 337 9.19 -14.69 8.92
N GLU A 338 9.62 -13.46 9.18
CA GLU A 338 10.76 -13.17 10.05
C GLU A 338 10.36 -12.83 11.49
N LYS A 339 9.19 -12.21 11.68
CA LYS A 339 8.75 -11.75 13.02
C LYS A 339 7.24 -11.91 13.22
N ILE A 340 6.84 -12.20 14.45
CA ILE A 340 5.44 -12.12 14.90
C ILE A 340 5.24 -10.80 15.65
N ILE A 341 4.23 -10.03 15.26
CA ILE A 341 3.82 -8.80 15.93
C ILE A 341 2.76 -9.15 16.98
N PRO A 342 3.00 -8.88 18.26
CA PRO A 342 2.04 -9.22 19.33
C PRO A 342 0.78 -8.35 19.24
N GLU A 343 -0.38 -8.95 19.52
CA GLU A 343 -1.67 -8.27 19.53
C GLU A 343 -2.25 -8.02 20.92
N TYR A 344 -1.60 -8.51 21.96
CA TYR A 344 -2.03 -8.35 23.36
C TYR A 344 -3.51 -8.72 23.59
N GLY A 345 -3.94 -9.84 23.00
CA GLY A 345 -5.31 -10.34 23.09
C GLY A 345 -6.21 -10.01 21.89
N GLY A 346 -5.91 -8.96 21.12
CA GLY A 346 -6.62 -8.59 19.90
C GLY A 346 -6.12 -7.26 19.31
N ALA A 347 -6.21 -7.12 18.01
CA ALA A 347 -5.86 -5.87 17.30
C ALA A 347 -7.07 -4.93 17.30
N ASP A 348 -7.30 -4.27 18.41
CA ASP A 348 -8.36 -3.30 18.69
C ASP A 348 -7.78 -1.93 19.12
N ASP A 349 -8.65 -0.94 19.31
CA ASP A 349 -8.26 0.43 19.65
C ASP A 349 -7.44 0.53 20.95
N GLU A 350 -7.70 -0.33 21.94
CA GLU A 350 -6.93 -0.33 23.19
C GLU A 350 -5.49 -0.79 22.98
N ALA A 351 -5.27 -1.74 22.07
CA ALA A 351 -3.95 -2.28 21.77
C ALA A 351 -3.19 -1.45 20.71
N LEU A 352 -3.86 -0.57 19.96
CA LEU A 352 -3.28 0.18 18.83
C LEU A 352 -1.94 0.83 19.17
N SER A 353 -1.89 1.59 20.27
CA SER A 353 -0.67 2.31 20.63
C SER A 353 0.51 1.35 20.87
N SER A 354 0.29 0.26 21.60
CA SER A 354 1.35 -0.70 21.91
C SER A 354 1.80 -1.50 20.69
N ILE A 355 0.84 -1.87 19.81
CA ILE A 355 1.15 -2.54 18.54
C ILE A 355 1.93 -1.59 17.63
N ALA A 356 1.48 -0.34 17.48
CA ALA A 356 2.14 0.65 16.64
C ALA A 356 3.57 0.94 17.09
N VAL A 357 3.81 1.07 18.40
CA VAL A 357 5.14 1.23 18.98
C VAL A 357 6.04 0.02 18.66
N TYR A 358 5.51 -1.19 18.77
CA TYR A 358 6.28 -2.39 18.44
C TYR A 358 6.60 -2.46 16.94
N MET A 359 5.63 -2.17 16.07
CA MET A 359 5.85 -2.10 14.61
C MET A 359 6.85 -1.01 14.24
N HIS A 360 6.75 0.18 14.86
CA HIS A 360 7.70 1.26 14.67
C HIS A 360 9.14 0.80 14.98
N LYS A 361 9.34 0.13 16.10
CA LYS A 361 10.64 -0.46 16.47
C LYS A 361 11.12 -1.47 15.41
N CYS A 362 10.26 -2.38 14.97
CA CYS A 362 10.59 -3.34 13.92
C CYS A 362 11.01 -2.66 12.61
N ILE A 363 10.32 -1.59 12.21
CA ILE A 363 10.68 -0.83 11.00
C ILE A 363 12.05 -0.16 11.17
N ARG A 364 12.34 0.45 12.31
CA ARG A 364 13.65 1.06 12.58
C ARG A 364 14.77 0.04 12.50
N GLU A 365 14.68 -1.07 13.26
CA GLU A 365 15.67 -2.15 13.25
C GLU A 365 15.90 -2.68 11.83
N PHE A 366 14.82 -2.85 11.07
CA PHE A 366 14.90 -3.28 9.68
C PHE A 366 15.66 -2.26 8.82
N LEU A 367 15.32 -0.98 8.89
CA LEU A 367 15.97 0.06 8.08
C LEU A 367 17.45 0.25 8.45
N GLU A 368 17.79 0.18 9.74
CA GLU A 368 19.17 0.23 10.23
C GLU A 368 19.98 -0.95 9.69
N SER A 369 19.39 -2.14 9.54
CA SER A 369 20.07 -3.31 8.97
C SER A 369 20.45 -3.16 7.49
N TYR A 370 19.83 -2.20 6.80
CA TYR A 370 20.10 -1.87 5.39
C TYR A 370 20.94 -0.60 5.22
N GLU A 371 21.38 0.04 6.30
CA GLU A 371 22.25 1.22 6.22
C GLU A 371 23.54 0.88 5.45
N GLY A 372 23.90 1.73 4.50
CA GLY A 372 25.11 1.60 3.69
C GLY A 372 25.08 0.52 2.60
N LYS A 373 24.01 -0.27 2.49
CA LYS A 373 23.87 -1.27 1.41
C LYS A 373 23.49 -0.61 0.10
N SER A 374 24.07 -1.09 -0.98
CA SER A 374 23.71 -0.69 -2.34
C SER A 374 22.34 -1.24 -2.75
N GLY A 375 21.72 -0.63 -3.74
CA GLY A 375 20.44 -1.11 -4.28
C GLY A 375 20.53 -2.54 -4.82
N GLU A 376 21.66 -2.91 -5.40
CA GLU A 376 21.94 -4.27 -5.89
C GLU A 376 22.01 -5.30 -4.75
N GLU A 377 22.66 -4.97 -3.64
CA GLU A 377 22.70 -5.82 -2.45
C GLU A 377 21.31 -6.01 -1.84
N ILE A 378 20.49 -4.93 -1.80
CA ILE A 378 19.11 -4.97 -1.30
C ILE A 378 18.25 -5.90 -2.18
N ALA A 379 18.30 -5.73 -3.49
CA ALA A 379 17.55 -6.57 -4.43
C ALA A 379 18.02 -8.04 -4.38
N LYS A 380 19.33 -8.27 -4.30
CA LYS A 380 19.93 -9.60 -4.16
C LYS A 380 19.47 -10.29 -2.86
N ALA A 381 19.48 -9.59 -1.73
CA ALA A 381 19.03 -10.14 -0.45
C ALA A 381 17.55 -10.59 -0.53
N ARG A 382 16.68 -9.79 -1.20
CA ARG A 382 15.28 -10.17 -1.46
C ARG A 382 15.19 -11.40 -2.34
N TYR A 383 15.92 -11.46 -3.44
CA TYR A 383 15.96 -12.62 -4.33
C TYR A 383 16.38 -13.88 -3.57
N GLU A 384 17.46 -13.81 -2.79
CA GLU A 384 17.97 -14.96 -2.01
C GLU A 384 16.95 -15.40 -0.94
N ARG A 385 16.20 -14.47 -0.33
CA ARG A 385 15.13 -14.79 0.60
C ARG A 385 14.07 -15.68 -0.05
N PHE A 386 13.57 -15.31 -1.23
CA PHE A 386 12.53 -16.06 -1.92
C PHE A 386 13.04 -17.33 -2.61
N ARG A 387 14.34 -17.50 -2.78
CA ARG A 387 14.94 -18.75 -3.30
C ARG A 387 15.08 -19.86 -2.26
N LYS A 388 14.76 -19.57 -0.99
CA LYS A 388 14.79 -20.57 0.09
C LYS A 388 13.54 -21.47 0.12
N PHE A 389 12.49 -21.08 -0.58
CA PHE A 389 11.19 -21.76 -0.61
C PHE A 389 10.98 -22.56 -1.89
#